data_54878a2f00b47226adbdb5a2c7023978
#
_entry.id   54878a2f00b47226adbdb5a2c7023978
#
_cell.length_a   1.000
_cell.length_b   1.000
_cell.length_c   1.000
_cell.angle_alpha   90.00
_cell.angle_beta   90.00
_cell.angle_gamma   90.00
#
_symmetry.space_group_name_H-M   'P 1'
#
loop_
_entity.id
_entity.type
_entity.pdbx_description
1 polymer ?
#
loop_
_entity_poly.entity_id
_entity_poly.type
_entity_poly.pdbx_seq_one_letter_code
_entity_poly.pdbx_strand_id
1 'polypeptide(L)'
;ARMKVDSGARFVQLQIGYEPEKLEAFVQGCGDNGVCRDAAVLPTVILTKSAGALRFMESSVPGIHVPGDVIDRIASAVDPLEESYQLAREQAAHALSLPGIAGIHITDFRHDDSVHRLVHDLRLGPAFSSEGATTQASTTHTQTA
;
A
#
# COMPACT_ATOMS: atom_id res chain seq x y z
N ALA A 1 -11.42 12.16 -8.08
CA ALA A 1 -11.45 10.74 -8.45
C ALA A 1 -12.66 10.40 -9.33
N ARG A 2 -13.90 10.74 -8.92
CA ARG A 2 -15.14 10.38 -9.65
C ARG A 2 -15.10 10.75 -11.13
N MET A 3 -14.78 12.01 -11.50
CA MET A 3 -14.69 12.45 -12.91
C MET A 3 -13.77 11.58 -13.77
N LYS A 4 -12.63 11.13 -13.22
CA LYS A 4 -11.70 10.25 -13.97
C LYS A 4 -12.32 8.89 -14.23
N VAL A 5 -13.05 8.34 -13.26
CA VAL A 5 -13.73 7.06 -13.39
C VAL A 5 -14.88 7.16 -14.42
N ASP A 6 -15.64 8.24 -14.39
CA ASP A 6 -16.70 8.52 -15.37
C ASP A 6 -16.13 8.65 -16.79
N SER A 7 -14.88 9.11 -16.92
CA SER A 7 -14.15 9.18 -18.18
C SER A 7 -13.46 7.87 -18.57
N GLY A 8 -13.68 6.77 -17.83
CA GLY A 8 -13.21 5.43 -18.17
C GLY A 8 -12.00 4.94 -17.39
N ALA A 9 -11.51 5.66 -16.37
CA ALA A 9 -10.42 5.16 -15.54
C ALA A 9 -10.87 3.92 -14.76
N ARG A 10 -10.06 2.86 -14.80
CA ARG A 10 -10.30 1.60 -14.10
C ARG A 10 -9.51 1.46 -12.82
N PHE A 11 -8.54 2.32 -12.60
CA PHE A 11 -7.84 2.45 -11.32
C PHE A 11 -7.50 3.91 -11.05
N VAL A 12 -7.31 4.22 -9.78
CA VAL A 12 -6.90 5.53 -9.27
C VAL A 12 -5.69 5.31 -8.37
N GLN A 13 -4.51 5.64 -8.88
CA GLN A 13 -3.29 5.64 -8.09
C GLN A 13 -3.18 6.95 -7.33
N LEU A 14 -2.99 6.89 -6.03
CA LEU A 14 -2.83 8.05 -5.18
C LEU A 14 -1.36 8.42 -5.03
N GLN A 15 -1.08 9.70 -4.81
CA GLN A 15 0.23 10.16 -4.38
C GLN A 15 0.55 9.63 -3.00
N ILE A 16 1.84 9.52 -2.67
CA ILE A 16 2.28 9.19 -1.31
C ILE A 16 1.73 10.21 -0.31
N GLY A 17 1.28 9.71 0.83
CA GLY A 17 0.84 10.53 1.97
C GLY A 17 1.40 9.97 3.27
N TYR A 18 1.86 10.87 4.14
CA TYR A 18 2.38 10.54 5.47
C TYR A 18 1.40 10.90 6.60
N GLU A 19 0.17 11.25 6.25
CA GLU A 19 -0.89 11.62 7.18
C GLU A 19 -2.05 10.61 7.03
N PRO A 20 -2.12 9.60 7.91
CA PRO A 20 -3.12 8.51 7.83
C PRO A 20 -4.55 9.01 7.72
N GLU A 21 -4.89 10.05 8.49
CA GLU A 21 -6.24 10.61 8.56
C GLU A 21 -6.69 11.22 7.22
N LYS A 22 -5.74 11.77 6.45
CA LYS A 22 -6.05 12.28 5.11
C LYS A 22 -6.34 11.15 4.13
N LEU A 23 -5.61 10.04 4.24
CA LEU A 23 -5.89 8.85 3.44
C LEU A 23 -7.27 8.28 3.78
N GLU A 24 -7.58 8.13 5.07
CA GLU A 24 -8.87 7.65 5.55
C GLU A 24 -10.02 8.49 5.01
N ALA A 25 -9.94 9.82 5.17
CA ALA A 25 -10.96 10.75 4.69
C ALA A 25 -11.13 10.68 3.15
N PHE A 26 -10.03 10.53 2.41
CA PHE A 26 -10.09 10.39 0.96
C PHE A 26 -10.76 9.07 0.55
N VAL A 27 -10.41 7.96 1.18
CA VAL A 27 -10.97 6.63 0.90
C VAL A 27 -12.46 6.59 1.25
N GLN A 28 -12.84 7.19 2.39
CA GLN A 28 -14.26 7.35 2.76
C GLN A 28 -15.02 8.09 1.66
N GLY A 29 -14.51 9.22 1.20
CA GLY A 29 -15.13 9.98 0.10
C GLY A 29 -15.18 9.21 -1.22
N CYS A 30 -14.22 8.34 -1.50
CA CYS A 30 -14.25 7.43 -2.65
C CYS A 30 -15.36 6.38 -2.52
N GLY A 31 -15.57 5.86 -1.32
CA GLY A 31 -16.66 4.94 -1.00
C GLY A 31 -18.03 5.60 -1.21
N ASP A 32 -18.23 6.76 -0.60
CA ASP A 32 -19.49 7.53 -0.66
C ASP A 32 -19.89 7.89 -2.10
N ASN A 33 -18.91 8.18 -2.96
CA ASN A 33 -19.11 8.52 -4.36
C ASN A 33 -19.03 7.31 -5.32
N GLY A 34 -18.98 6.09 -4.80
CA GLY A 34 -18.94 4.86 -5.60
C GLY A 34 -17.66 4.63 -6.41
N VAL A 35 -16.59 5.39 -6.17
CA VAL A 35 -15.31 5.23 -6.86
C VAL A 35 -14.71 3.86 -6.56
N CYS A 36 -14.74 3.43 -5.30
CA CYS A 36 -14.19 2.14 -4.89
C CYS A 36 -14.93 0.92 -5.48
N ARG A 37 -16.18 1.10 -5.92
CA ARG A 37 -16.94 0.06 -6.63
C ARG A 37 -16.56 -0.02 -8.10
N ASP A 38 -16.28 1.12 -8.73
CA ASP A 38 -16.17 1.24 -10.19
C ASP A 38 -14.69 1.22 -10.65
N ALA A 39 -13.74 1.45 -9.74
CA ALA A 39 -12.31 1.47 -10.02
C ALA A 39 -11.47 1.00 -8.82
N ALA A 40 -10.31 0.40 -9.09
CA ALA A 40 -9.34 0.05 -8.06
C ALA A 40 -8.67 1.32 -7.49
N VAL A 41 -8.70 1.51 -6.17
CA VAL A 41 -7.96 2.59 -5.49
C VAL A 41 -6.67 2.03 -4.93
N LEU A 42 -5.54 2.63 -5.34
CA LEU A 42 -4.19 2.16 -5.06
C LEU A 42 -3.36 3.27 -4.40
N PRO A 43 -3.30 3.34 -3.06
CA PRO A 43 -2.35 4.20 -2.37
C PRO A 43 -0.91 3.89 -2.73
N THR A 44 -0.06 4.92 -2.81
CA THR A 44 1.37 4.75 -3.04
C THR A 44 2.12 4.69 -1.71
N VAL A 45 3.01 3.72 -1.58
CA VAL A 45 3.99 3.60 -0.50
C VAL A 45 5.38 3.69 -1.09
N ILE A 46 6.25 4.45 -0.45
CA ILE A 46 7.63 4.64 -0.91
C ILE A 46 8.61 3.98 0.06
N LEU A 47 9.46 3.11 -0.47
CA LEU A 47 10.61 2.57 0.25
C LEU A 47 11.78 3.54 0.11
N THR A 48 12.07 4.31 1.18
CA THR A 48 13.16 5.27 1.24
C THR A 48 14.36 4.72 2.03
N LYS A 49 15.49 5.44 1.99
CA LYS A 49 16.73 5.04 2.69
C LYS A 49 17.01 5.86 3.94
N SER A 50 16.46 7.08 4.04
CA SER A 50 16.93 8.02 5.04
C SER A 50 15.97 9.20 5.26
N ALA A 51 16.14 9.88 6.39
CA ALA A 51 15.48 11.15 6.68
C ALA A 51 15.82 12.23 5.62
N GLY A 52 17.00 12.17 5.00
CA GLY A 52 17.37 13.08 3.91
C GLY A 52 16.46 12.96 2.69
N ALA A 53 16.06 11.72 2.33
CA ALA A 53 15.10 11.47 1.26
C ALA A 53 13.71 12.05 1.60
N LEU A 54 13.26 11.92 2.86
CA LEU A 54 12.00 12.51 3.31
C LEU A 54 12.03 14.04 3.27
N ARG A 55 13.11 14.67 3.71
CA ARG A 55 13.30 16.13 3.62
C ARG A 55 13.30 16.62 2.18
N PHE A 56 13.94 15.87 1.28
CA PHE A 56 13.92 16.19 -0.15
C PHE A 56 12.50 16.13 -0.72
N MET A 57 11.73 15.09 -0.38
CA MET A 57 10.33 15.01 -0.83
C MET A 57 9.49 16.16 -0.31
N GLU A 58 9.61 16.52 0.97
CA GLU A 58 8.90 17.64 1.56
C GLU A 58 9.24 18.97 0.87
N SER A 59 10.52 19.22 0.58
CA SER A 59 10.97 20.51 0.03
C SER A 59 10.86 20.63 -1.48
N SER A 60 10.87 19.51 -2.21
CA SER A 60 11.14 19.53 -3.65
C SER A 60 10.08 18.83 -4.49
N VAL A 61 9.19 18.05 -3.89
CA VAL A 61 8.17 17.33 -4.65
C VAL A 61 6.79 17.94 -4.39
N PRO A 62 6.20 18.62 -5.38
CA PRO A 62 4.91 19.28 -5.20
C PRO A 62 3.81 18.28 -4.77
N GLY A 63 3.05 18.67 -3.77
CA GLY A 63 1.91 17.89 -3.28
C GLY A 63 2.26 16.77 -2.31
N ILE A 64 3.53 16.58 -1.96
CA ILE A 64 3.94 15.71 -0.86
C ILE A 64 4.15 16.58 0.38
N HIS A 65 3.54 16.18 1.48
CA HIS A 65 3.80 16.71 2.81
C HIS A 65 4.31 15.59 3.71
N VAL A 66 5.47 15.81 4.33
CA VAL A 66 6.08 14.88 5.30
C VAL A 66 6.14 15.57 6.66
N PRO A 67 5.31 15.16 7.64
CA PRO A 67 5.34 15.72 8.97
C PRO A 67 6.73 15.65 9.61
N GLY A 68 7.08 16.67 10.42
CA GLY A 68 8.41 16.76 11.02
C GLY A 68 8.74 15.59 11.93
N ASP A 69 7.77 15.09 12.69
CA ASP A 69 7.91 13.93 13.56
C ASP A 69 8.24 12.65 12.79
N VAL A 70 7.72 12.47 11.58
CA VAL A 70 8.07 11.36 10.69
C VAL A 70 9.54 11.44 10.25
N ILE A 71 10.00 12.65 9.91
CA ILE A 71 11.40 12.88 9.56
C ILE A 71 12.30 12.62 10.77
N ASP A 72 11.92 13.14 11.94
CA ASP A 72 12.68 13.00 13.18
C ASP A 72 12.74 11.55 13.66
N ARG A 73 11.67 10.78 13.49
CA ARG A 73 11.63 9.35 13.75
C ARG A 73 12.77 8.62 13.02
N ILE A 74 12.92 8.86 11.72
CA ILE A 74 13.97 8.23 10.92
C ILE A 74 15.35 8.80 11.26
N ALA A 75 15.46 10.12 11.49
CA ALA A 75 16.73 10.79 11.76
C ALA A 75 17.34 10.36 13.09
N SER A 76 16.53 10.06 14.10
CA SER A 76 16.96 9.67 15.44
C SER A 76 17.09 8.16 15.66
N ALA A 77 16.70 7.35 14.67
CA ALA A 77 16.75 5.91 14.78
C ALA A 77 18.18 5.38 14.88
N VAL A 78 18.38 4.31 15.64
CA VAL A 78 19.67 3.59 15.72
C VAL A 78 20.01 2.97 14.36
N ASP A 79 19.03 2.46 13.67
CA ASP A 79 19.13 1.97 12.30
C ASP A 79 18.11 2.71 11.42
N PRO A 80 18.48 3.83 10.79
CA PRO A 80 17.58 4.61 9.95
C PRO A 80 17.07 3.84 8.73
N LEU A 81 17.84 2.87 8.25
CA LEU A 81 17.46 2.07 7.09
C LEU A 81 16.34 1.09 7.45
N GLU A 82 16.46 0.40 8.57
CA GLU A 82 15.41 -0.48 9.09
C GLU A 82 14.17 0.33 9.49
N GLU A 83 14.35 1.47 10.17
CA GLU A 83 13.23 2.30 10.58
C GLU A 83 12.44 2.87 9.38
N SER A 84 13.14 3.22 8.30
CA SER A 84 12.50 3.61 7.05
C SER A 84 11.67 2.47 6.42
N TYR A 85 12.15 1.23 6.56
CA TYR A 85 11.39 0.06 6.14
C TYR A 85 10.14 -0.14 7.01
N GLN A 86 10.26 -0.05 8.32
CA GLN A 86 9.14 -0.20 9.25
C GLN A 86 8.06 0.86 8.99
N LEU A 87 8.45 2.12 8.74
CA LEU A 87 7.53 3.18 8.35
C LEU A 87 6.73 2.80 7.10
N ALA A 88 7.40 2.35 6.05
CA ALA A 88 6.73 1.95 4.81
C ALA A 88 5.79 0.74 5.02
N ARG A 89 6.21 -0.22 5.84
CA ARG A 89 5.39 -1.39 6.20
C ARG A 89 4.14 -0.99 6.97
N GLU A 90 4.26 -0.08 7.94
CA GLU A 90 3.12 0.46 8.71
C GLU A 90 2.13 1.19 7.79
N GLN A 91 2.63 2.05 6.89
CA GLN A 91 1.80 2.76 5.92
C GLN A 91 1.06 1.80 4.99
N ALA A 92 1.75 0.77 4.49
CA ALA A 92 1.16 -0.24 3.62
C ALA A 92 0.09 -1.06 4.36
N ALA A 93 0.37 -1.50 5.58
CA ALA A 93 -0.59 -2.25 6.41
C ALA A 93 -1.84 -1.40 6.72
N HIS A 94 -1.65 -0.14 7.09
CA HIS A 94 -2.76 0.80 7.32
C HIS A 94 -3.60 0.99 6.06
N ALA A 95 -2.98 1.30 4.92
CA ALA A 95 -3.69 1.48 3.66
C ALA A 95 -4.51 0.24 3.27
N LEU A 96 -3.93 -0.96 3.38
CA LEU A 96 -4.61 -2.21 3.06
C LEU A 96 -5.75 -2.57 4.03
N SER A 97 -5.76 -2.00 5.22
CA SER A 97 -6.85 -2.19 6.20
C SER A 97 -8.11 -1.36 5.88
N LEU A 98 -7.98 -0.34 5.02
CA LEU A 98 -9.09 0.57 4.73
C LEU A 98 -10.10 -0.06 3.77
N PRO A 99 -11.41 0.02 4.06
CA PRO A 99 -12.44 -0.50 3.18
C PRO A 99 -12.43 0.17 1.80
N GLY A 100 -12.39 -0.63 0.73
CA GLY A 100 -12.41 -0.13 -0.65
C GLY A 100 -11.04 0.10 -1.28
N ILE A 101 -9.96 -0.15 -0.55
CA ILE A 101 -8.61 -0.24 -1.14
C ILE A 101 -8.45 -1.59 -1.82
N ALA A 102 -8.03 -1.57 -3.09
CA ALA A 102 -7.85 -2.77 -3.90
C ALA A 102 -6.42 -3.34 -3.83
N GLY A 103 -5.48 -2.56 -3.34
CA GLY A 103 -4.07 -2.89 -3.25
C GLY A 103 -3.22 -1.65 -3.01
N ILE A 104 -1.91 -1.78 -3.13
CA ILE A 104 -0.96 -0.66 -3.02
C ILE A 104 -0.06 -0.57 -4.24
N HIS A 105 0.40 0.64 -4.54
CA HIS A 105 1.48 0.89 -5.48
C HIS A 105 2.77 1.11 -4.67
N ILE A 106 3.84 0.38 -5.00
CA ILE A 106 5.12 0.48 -4.31
C ILE A 106 6.11 1.19 -5.21
N THR A 107 6.72 2.26 -4.71
CA THR A 107 7.86 2.93 -5.34
C THR A 107 9.11 2.64 -4.54
N ASP A 108 10.11 2.05 -5.19
CA ASP A 108 11.35 1.63 -4.54
C ASP A 108 12.51 2.55 -4.91
N PHE A 109 13.05 3.26 -3.92
CA PHE A 109 14.29 4.03 -4.01
C PHE A 109 15.46 3.37 -3.26
N ARG A 110 15.23 2.20 -2.70
CA ARG A 110 16.25 1.46 -1.94
C ARG A 110 17.13 0.63 -2.86
N HIS A 111 16.51 0.01 -3.87
CA HIS A 111 17.18 -0.93 -4.79
C HIS A 111 17.84 -2.09 -4.06
N ASP A 112 17.15 -2.62 -3.05
CA ASP A 112 17.52 -3.78 -2.26
C ASP A 112 16.34 -4.76 -2.17
N ASP A 113 16.41 -5.77 -1.31
CA ASP A 113 15.36 -6.78 -1.16
C ASP A 113 14.10 -6.29 -0.41
N SER A 114 13.98 -4.99 -0.12
CA SER A 114 12.88 -4.45 0.69
C SER A 114 11.51 -4.64 0.07
N VAL A 115 11.39 -4.60 -1.27
CA VAL A 115 10.11 -4.89 -1.95
C VAL A 115 9.70 -6.33 -1.70
N HIS A 116 10.62 -7.27 -1.86
CA HIS A 116 10.39 -8.70 -1.61
C HIS A 116 9.99 -8.95 -0.16
N ARG A 117 10.71 -8.31 0.77
CA ARG A 117 10.42 -8.37 2.20
C ARG A 117 9.02 -7.82 2.50
N LEU A 118 8.65 -6.67 1.92
CA LEU A 118 7.34 -6.06 2.14
C LEU A 118 6.20 -6.94 1.61
N VAL A 119 6.36 -7.51 0.42
CA VAL A 119 5.40 -8.45 -0.17
C VAL A 119 5.21 -9.67 0.73
N HIS A 120 6.31 -10.22 1.26
CA HIS A 120 6.27 -11.35 2.16
C HIS A 120 5.64 -11.01 3.52
N ASP A 121 6.09 -9.93 4.17
CA ASP A 121 5.64 -9.52 5.50
C ASP A 121 4.14 -9.17 5.53
N LEU A 122 3.62 -8.63 4.44
CA LEU A 122 2.20 -8.27 4.29
C LEU A 122 1.38 -9.33 3.54
N ARG A 123 2.00 -10.45 3.16
CA ARG A 123 1.37 -11.58 2.46
C ARG A 123 0.63 -11.15 1.18
N LEU A 124 1.32 -10.32 0.38
CA LEU A 124 0.75 -9.78 -0.85
C LEU A 124 1.03 -10.68 -2.06
N GLY A 125 0.07 -10.72 -2.99
CA GLY A 125 0.22 -11.39 -4.27
C GLY A 125 -0.32 -12.82 -4.33
N PRO A 126 -0.27 -13.46 -5.52
CA PRO A 126 -0.92 -14.74 -5.79
C PRO A 126 -0.39 -15.90 -4.95
N ALA A 127 0.88 -15.86 -4.54
CA ALA A 127 1.48 -16.90 -3.71
C ALA A 127 0.80 -17.06 -2.34
N PHE A 128 0.13 -16.01 -1.85
CA PHE A 128 -0.57 -16.01 -0.57
C PHE A 128 -2.09 -16.11 -0.71
N SER A 129 -2.62 -15.99 -1.93
CA SER A 129 -4.06 -16.09 -2.21
C SER A 129 -4.56 -17.54 -2.25
N SER A 130 -3.65 -18.51 -2.34
CA SER A 130 -3.98 -19.93 -2.54
C SER A 130 -4.19 -20.72 -1.24
N GLU A 131 -3.93 -20.16 -0.07
CA GLU A 131 -4.11 -20.87 1.21
C GLU A 131 -5.59 -21.04 1.64
N GLY A 132 -6.55 -20.47 0.88
CA GLY A 132 -7.99 -20.60 1.14
C GLY A 132 -8.75 -21.54 0.21
N ALA A 133 -8.12 -22.09 -0.82
CA ALA A 133 -8.82 -22.82 -1.90
C ALA A 133 -8.59 -24.34 -1.91
N THR A 134 -7.90 -24.90 -0.92
CA THR A 134 -7.66 -26.36 -0.89
C THR A 134 -8.43 -27.02 0.25
N THR A 135 -9.75 -27.11 0.09
CA THR A 135 -10.50 -28.18 0.78
C THR A 135 -11.75 -28.50 -0.03
N GLN A 136 -11.76 -29.72 -0.53
CA GLN A 136 -12.84 -30.52 -1.13
C GLN A 136 -12.74 -30.76 -2.64
N ALA A 137 -11.84 -31.66 -2.99
CA ALA A 137 -12.13 -32.61 -4.05
C ALA A 137 -12.19 -33.99 -3.38
N SER A 138 -13.37 -34.35 -2.86
CA SER A 138 -13.67 -35.71 -2.40
C SER A 138 -13.70 -36.63 -3.60
N THR A 139 -12.76 -37.53 -3.63
CA THR A 139 -12.67 -38.65 -4.55
C THR A 139 -13.84 -39.63 -4.24
N THR A 140 -14.83 -39.62 -5.10
CA THR A 140 -15.80 -40.72 -5.13
C THR A 140 -15.30 -41.70 -6.19
N HIS A 141 -14.58 -42.68 -5.72
CA HIS A 141 -14.24 -43.86 -6.53
C HIS A 141 -15.41 -44.88 -6.39
N THR A 142 -16.27 -44.92 -7.38
CA THR A 142 -17.27 -46.00 -7.50
C THR A 142 -16.60 -47.11 -8.27
N GLN A 143 -16.25 -48.14 -7.54
CA GLN A 143 -15.85 -49.43 -8.09
C GLN A 143 -17.13 -50.23 -8.29
N THR A 144 -17.44 -50.58 -9.53
CA THR A 144 -18.51 -51.56 -9.84
C THR A 144 -17.84 -52.83 -10.37
N ALA A 145 -18.22 -53.88 -9.76
CA ALA A 145 -17.86 -55.26 -10.06
C ALA A 145 -18.39 -55.72 -11.43
#